data_72834ab9c3b0bbc9c1709f7b3616974a
#
_entry.id   72834ab9c3b0bbc9c1709f7b3616974a
#
_cell.length_a   1.000
_cell.length_b   1.000
_cell.length_c   1.000
_cell.angle_alpha   90.00
_cell.angle_beta   90.00
_cell.angle_gamma   90.00
#
_symmetry.space_group_name_H-M   'P 1'
#
loop_
_entity.id
_entity.type
_entity.pdbx_description
1 polymer ?
#
loop_
_entity_poly.entity_id
_entity_poly.type
_entity_poly.pdbx_seq_one_letter_code
_entity_poly.pdbx_strand_id
1 'polypeptide(L)'
;MKNTEIGTIYGYCRCSTNESKQDINRQVRELKELGATNETIYKEYVSGSSNNKTELDKLLSIIHEGDTMCVTEVSRLTRSMKQLCNLIEVIQKNHLRLIVKNSITIDCRKEDDIDPMSKAFIQMSGVFNELEKDMIRARVKSGVANAKANGKQIGRRYLTIDDVPQKVKDKYPLWVEGSITKVDFAKMCGISRPTLDRYIRIIENSQ
;
A
#
# COMPACT_ATOMS: atom_id res chain seq x y z
N MET A 1 28.39 4.86 -30.40
CA MET A 1 28.13 3.48 -29.95
C MET A 1 28.25 3.47 -28.44
N LYS A 2 27.14 3.50 -27.69
CA LYS A 2 27.16 3.33 -26.23
C LYS A 2 27.53 1.88 -25.97
N ASN A 3 28.66 1.65 -25.27
CA ASN A 3 28.99 0.34 -24.70
C ASN A 3 27.77 -0.11 -23.88
N THR A 4 27.11 -1.15 -24.31
CA THR A 4 26.14 -1.86 -23.48
C THR A 4 26.97 -2.59 -22.43
N GLU A 5 27.26 -1.94 -21.32
CA GLU A 5 27.76 -2.64 -20.14
C GLU A 5 26.72 -3.70 -19.82
N ILE A 6 27.17 -4.94 -19.82
CA ILE A 6 26.32 -6.07 -19.41
C ILE A 6 26.06 -5.85 -17.94
N GLY A 7 24.81 -5.49 -17.59
CA GLY A 7 24.43 -5.25 -16.21
C GLY A 7 24.69 -6.48 -15.33
N THR A 8 24.81 -6.27 -14.04
CA THR A 8 25.06 -7.34 -13.07
C THR A 8 23.86 -8.29 -12.99
N ILE A 9 24.14 -9.58 -12.86
CA ILE A 9 23.10 -10.60 -12.70
C ILE A 9 23.00 -10.94 -11.21
N TYR A 10 21.85 -10.63 -10.64
CA TYR A 10 21.50 -10.93 -9.25
C TYR A 10 20.55 -12.12 -9.18
N GLY A 11 20.81 -13.01 -8.23
CA GLY A 11 19.93 -14.13 -7.94
C GLY A 11 19.18 -13.91 -6.63
N TYR A 12 17.90 -14.27 -6.59
CA TYR A 12 17.15 -14.33 -5.36
C TYR A 12 16.56 -15.72 -5.14
N CYS A 13 16.78 -16.28 -3.96
CA CYS A 13 16.22 -17.56 -3.55
C CYS A 13 15.58 -17.46 -2.17
N ARG A 14 14.49 -18.20 -1.98
CA ARG A 14 13.73 -18.19 -0.73
C ARG A 14 13.31 -19.61 -0.35
N CYS A 15 13.46 -19.96 0.92
CA CYS A 15 12.85 -21.15 1.48
C CYS A 15 12.17 -20.85 2.82
N SER A 16 11.27 -21.74 3.23
CA SER A 16 10.73 -21.69 4.58
C SER A 16 11.76 -22.25 5.57
N THR A 17 11.69 -21.84 6.83
CA THR A 17 12.56 -22.38 7.90
C THR A 17 12.38 -23.88 8.10
N ASN A 18 11.27 -24.46 7.62
CA ASN A 18 10.97 -25.89 7.67
C ASN A 18 11.43 -26.66 6.41
N GLU A 19 11.78 -25.94 5.33
CA GLU A 19 12.34 -26.55 4.12
C GLU A 19 13.82 -26.87 4.35
N SER A 20 14.29 -27.97 3.77
CA SER A 20 15.66 -28.44 3.97
C SER A 20 16.68 -27.47 3.33
N LYS A 21 17.90 -27.43 3.91
CA LYS A 21 19.06 -26.75 3.29
C LYS A 21 19.32 -27.22 1.86
N GLN A 22 18.84 -28.41 1.48
CA GLN A 22 18.97 -28.96 0.14
C GLN A 22 18.18 -28.15 -0.90
N ASP A 23 17.00 -27.60 -0.56
CA ASP A 23 16.20 -26.83 -1.50
C ASP A 23 16.85 -25.47 -1.85
N ILE A 24 17.42 -24.78 -0.86
CA ILE A 24 18.15 -23.54 -1.13
C ILE A 24 19.43 -23.78 -1.94
N ASN A 25 20.14 -24.89 -1.70
CA ASN A 25 21.32 -25.22 -2.47
C ASN A 25 20.99 -25.58 -3.93
N ARG A 26 19.84 -26.22 -4.18
CA ARG A 26 19.31 -26.44 -5.53
C ARG A 26 19.06 -25.11 -6.21
N GLN A 27 18.33 -24.20 -5.58
CA GLN A 27 18.03 -22.88 -6.14
C GLN A 27 19.34 -22.10 -6.45
N VAL A 28 20.30 -22.08 -5.53
CA VAL A 28 21.60 -21.43 -5.76
C VAL A 28 22.33 -21.97 -6.97
N ARG A 29 22.34 -23.31 -7.15
CA ARG A 29 22.96 -23.93 -8.34
C ARG A 29 22.27 -23.45 -9.62
N GLU A 30 20.94 -23.47 -9.63
CA GLU A 30 20.14 -23.05 -10.77
C GLU A 30 20.30 -21.57 -11.10
N LEU A 31 20.45 -20.70 -10.07
CA LEU A 31 20.72 -19.28 -10.28
C LEU A 31 22.11 -19.02 -10.85
N LYS A 32 23.10 -19.84 -10.48
CA LYS A 32 24.45 -19.79 -11.08
C LYS A 32 24.45 -20.18 -12.55
N GLU A 33 23.61 -21.14 -12.95
CA GLU A 33 23.41 -21.48 -14.37
C GLU A 33 22.85 -20.30 -15.18
N LEU A 34 22.11 -19.38 -14.52
CA LEU A 34 21.61 -18.14 -15.11
C LEU A 34 22.61 -16.98 -15.07
N GLY A 35 23.82 -17.20 -14.51
CA GLY A 35 24.92 -16.23 -14.50
C GLY A 35 25.09 -15.47 -13.18
N ALA A 36 24.29 -15.72 -12.14
CA ALA A 36 24.52 -15.14 -10.83
C ALA A 36 25.75 -15.76 -10.14
N THR A 37 26.45 -14.98 -9.30
CA THR A 37 27.61 -15.44 -8.52
C THR A 37 27.24 -15.67 -7.06
N ASN A 38 28.15 -16.21 -6.26
CA ASN A 38 27.90 -16.33 -4.81
C ASN A 38 27.68 -14.98 -4.12
N GLU A 39 28.28 -13.92 -4.63
CA GLU A 39 28.25 -12.56 -4.08
C GLU A 39 26.99 -11.83 -4.47
N THR A 40 26.36 -12.21 -5.61
CA THR A 40 25.15 -11.58 -6.13
C THR A 40 23.88 -12.39 -5.82
N ILE A 41 23.98 -13.52 -5.10
CA ILE A 41 22.81 -14.33 -4.71
C ILE A 41 22.35 -13.99 -3.30
N TYR A 42 21.11 -13.49 -3.19
CA TYR A 42 20.41 -13.15 -1.96
C TYR A 42 19.55 -14.35 -1.51
N LYS A 43 19.78 -14.79 -0.26
CA LYS A 43 19.15 -15.98 0.33
C LYS A 43 18.23 -15.57 1.47
N GLU A 44 16.93 -15.82 1.32
CA GLU A 44 15.91 -15.49 2.30
C GLU A 44 15.37 -16.74 3.00
N TYR A 45 15.38 -16.71 4.33
CA TYR A 45 14.78 -17.75 5.17
C TYR A 45 13.58 -17.14 5.89
N VAL A 46 12.36 -17.60 5.56
CA VAL A 46 11.13 -17.01 6.10
C VAL A 46 10.37 -18.03 6.92
N SER A 47 10.05 -17.70 8.17
CA SER A 47 9.08 -18.47 8.97
C SER A 47 7.66 -18.28 8.37
N GLY A 48 6.84 -19.34 8.42
CA GLY A 48 5.61 -19.46 7.63
C GLY A 48 4.59 -18.31 7.67
N SER A 49 4.59 -17.46 8.70
CA SER A 49 3.70 -16.30 8.83
C SER A 49 4.36 -14.94 8.57
N SER A 50 5.67 -14.87 8.47
CA SER A 50 6.39 -13.60 8.28
C SER A 50 6.31 -13.13 6.83
N ASN A 51 5.89 -11.88 6.64
CA ASN A 51 5.93 -11.18 5.35
C ASN A 51 7.23 -10.38 5.14
N ASN A 52 8.16 -10.44 6.10
CA ASN A 52 9.45 -9.76 5.99
C ASN A 52 10.30 -10.43 4.91
N LYS A 53 10.62 -9.66 3.88
CA LYS A 53 11.50 -10.05 2.78
C LYS A 53 12.75 -9.17 2.78
N THR A 54 13.48 -9.23 3.89
CA THR A 54 14.62 -8.34 4.15
C THR A 54 15.70 -8.46 3.07
N GLU A 55 15.95 -9.66 2.57
CA GLU A 55 16.96 -9.88 1.52
C GLU A 55 16.47 -9.46 0.13
N LEU A 56 15.17 -9.62 -0.16
CA LEU A 56 14.59 -9.08 -1.40
C LEU A 56 14.62 -7.54 -1.39
N ASP A 57 14.24 -6.91 -0.26
CA ASP A 57 14.24 -5.46 -0.14
C ASP A 57 15.67 -4.88 -0.25
N LYS A 58 16.66 -5.55 0.33
CA LYS A 58 18.08 -5.21 0.13
C LYS A 58 18.48 -5.29 -1.35
N LEU A 59 18.15 -6.40 -2.01
CA LEU A 59 18.43 -6.57 -3.44
C LEU A 59 17.81 -5.43 -4.25
N LEU A 60 16.52 -5.13 -4.02
CA LEU A 60 15.81 -4.07 -4.74
C LEU A 60 16.37 -2.67 -4.46
N SER A 61 17.08 -2.48 -3.33
CA SER A 61 17.72 -1.19 -2.99
C SER A 61 19.08 -0.97 -3.67
N ILE A 62 19.74 -2.03 -4.14
CA ILE A 62 21.07 -1.96 -4.73
C ILE A 62 21.10 -2.22 -6.23
N ILE A 63 20.03 -2.80 -6.79
CA ILE A 63 19.94 -3.12 -8.22
C ILE A 63 19.78 -1.82 -9.02
N HIS A 64 20.52 -1.70 -10.12
CA HIS A 64 20.56 -0.50 -10.96
C HIS A 64 20.00 -0.77 -12.35
N GLU A 65 19.74 0.30 -13.08
CA GLU A 65 19.33 0.25 -14.47
C GLU A 65 20.26 -0.64 -15.32
N GLY A 66 19.67 -1.50 -16.13
CA GLY A 66 20.40 -2.45 -16.99
C GLY A 66 20.71 -3.79 -16.32
N ASP A 67 20.55 -3.91 -15.00
CA ASP A 67 20.78 -5.16 -14.27
C ASP A 67 19.70 -6.22 -14.53
N THR A 68 20.06 -7.44 -14.18
CA THR A 68 19.15 -8.60 -14.31
C THR A 68 18.90 -9.22 -12.94
N MET A 69 17.63 -9.42 -12.60
CA MET A 69 17.21 -10.21 -11.47
C MET A 69 16.77 -11.60 -11.94
N CYS A 70 17.28 -12.66 -11.34
CA CYS A 70 16.87 -14.03 -11.67
C CYS A 70 16.37 -14.81 -10.46
N VAL A 71 15.37 -15.64 -10.69
CA VAL A 71 14.74 -16.53 -9.71
C VAL A 71 14.41 -17.88 -10.35
N THR A 72 14.28 -18.90 -9.53
CA THR A 72 13.89 -20.23 -10.01
C THR A 72 12.40 -20.35 -10.30
N GLU A 73 11.57 -19.69 -9.49
CA GLU A 73 10.10 -19.76 -9.58
C GLU A 73 9.48 -18.44 -9.11
N VAL A 74 8.31 -18.07 -9.66
CA VAL A 74 7.52 -16.88 -9.20
C VAL A 74 7.16 -16.99 -7.73
N SER A 75 6.88 -18.20 -7.25
CA SER A 75 6.55 -18.48 -5.85
C SER A 75 7.63 -18.05 -4.85
N ARG A 76 8.88 -17.96 -5.29
CA ARG A 76 10.01 -17.47 -4.47
C ARG A 76 9.95 -15.95 -4.30
N LEU A 77 9.53 -15.21 -5.33
CA LEU A 77 9.39 -13.75 -5.30
C LEU A 77 8.17 -13.30 -4.49
N THR A 78 7.02 -13.92 -4.76
CA THR A 78 5.75 -13.40 -4.28
C THR A 78 4.82 -14.52 -3.85
N ARG A 79 3.89 -14.21 -2.93
CA ARG A 79 2.82 -15.11 -2.49
C ARG A 79 1.44 -14.68 -2.99
N SER A 80 1.35 -13.52 -3.62
CA SER A 80 0.11 -12.98 -4.14
C SER A 80 0.32 -12.28 -5.47
N MET A 81 -0.72 -12.23 -6.28
CA MET A 81 -0.70 -11.50 -7.56
C MET A 81 -0.36 -10.03 -7.36
N LYS A 82 -0.88 -9.39 -6.30
CA LYS A 82 -0.56 -8.00 -5.96
C LYS A 82 0.95 -7.76 -5.79
N GLN A 83 1.62 -8.62 -5.01
CA GLN A 83 3.06 -8.50 -4.81
C GLN A 83 3.83 -8.68 -6.13
N LEU A 84 3.35 -9.58 -7.00
CA LEU A 84 3.94 -9.77 -8.33
C LEU A 84 3.77 -8.51 -9.19
N CYS A 85 2.56 -7.94 -9.23
CA CYS A 85 2.29 -6.71 -9.98
C CYS A 85 3.17 -5.55 -9.50
N ASN A 86 3.27 -5.34 -8.19
CA ASN A 86 4.13 -4.30 -7.62
C ASN A 86 5.61 -4.51 -8.00
N LEU A 87 6.08 -5.76 -8.00
CA LEU A 87 7.45 -6.06 -8.41
C LEU A 87 7.67 -5.77 -9.90
N ILE A 88 6.71 -6.10 -10.76
CA ILE A 88 6.78 -5.80 -12.19
C ILE A 88 6.83 -4.28 -12.43
N GLU A 89 6.07 -3.49 -11.69
CA GLU A 89 6.15 -2.03 -11.74
C GLU A 89 7.56 -1.51 -11.35
N VAL A 90 8.19 -2.13 -10.34
CA VAL A 90 9.58 -1.81 -9.96
C VAL A 90 10.56 -2.19 -11.07
N ILE A 91 10.42 -3.38 -11.67
CA ILE A 91 11.25 -3.86 -12.79
C ILE A 91 11.14 -2.91 -13.98
N GLN A 92 9.92 -2.49 -14.33
CA GLN A 92 9.67 -1.55 -15.42
C GLN A 92 10.27 -0.17 -15.13
N LYS A 93 9.95 0.40 -13.97
CA LYS A 93 10.38 1.75 -13.57
C LYS A 93 11.90 1.91 -13.51
N ASN A 94 12.60 0.85 -13.12
CA ASN A 94 14.05 0.85 -12.95
C ASN A 94 14.78 0.26 -14.16
N HIS A 95 14.10 0.03 -15.29
CA HIS A 95 14.69 -0.52 -16.53
C HIS A 95 15.50 -1.79 -16.30
N LEU A 96 14.91 -2.73 -15.56
CA LEU A 96 15.54 -4.00 -15.20
C LEU A 96 15.10 -5.14 -16.13
N ARG A 97 15.80 -6.25 -16.01
CA ARG A 97 15.37 -7.53 -16.57
C ARG A 97 15.06 -8.52 -15.46
N LEU A 98 13.91 -9.18 -15.53
CA LEU A 98 13.54 -10.30 -14.66
C LEU A 98 13.54 -11.61 -15.44
N ILE A 99 14.26 -12.60 -14.93
CA ILE A 99 14.27 -13.98 -15.47
C ILE A 99 13.69 -14.91 -14.41
N VAL A 100 12.59 -15.59 -14.75
CA VAL A 100 12.07 -16.73 -14.00
C VAL A 100 12.46 -17.99 -14.76
N LYS A 101 13.30 -18.84 -14.17
CA LYS A 101 13.88 -20.02 -14.84
C LYS A 101 12.78 -20.89 -15.46
N ASN A 102 12.96 -21.30 -16.71
CA ASN A 102 12.04 -22.15 -17.47
C ASN A 102 10.58 -21.66 -17.53
N SER A 103 10.33 -20.37 -17.29
CA SER A 103 8.99 -19.80 -17.28
C SER A 103 8.92 -18.53 -18.12
N ILE A 104 9.18 -17.37 -17.55
CA ILE A 104 9.03 -16.08 -18.21
C ILE A 104 10.28 -15.21 -18.06
N THR A 105 10.60 -14.45 -19.09
CA THR A 105 11.55 -13.36 -19.06
C THR A 105 10.80 -12.07 -19.34
N ILE A 106 10.97 -11.08 -18.46
CA ILE A 106 10.44 -9.71 -18.63
C ILE A 106 11.65 -8.79 -18.75
N ASP A 107 11.86 -8.23 -19.93
CA ASP A 107 12.99 -7.35 -20.23
C ASP A 107 12.51 -5.92 -20.45
N CYS A 108 12.80 -5.04 -19.51
CA CYS A 108 12.44 -3.62 -19.54
C CYS A 108 13.67 -2.71 -19.69
N ARG A 109 14.84 -3.25 -19.99
CA ARG A 109 16.10 -2.49 -20.09
C ARG A 109 16.13 -1.51 -21.28
N LYS A 110 15.30 -1.73 -22.27
CA LYS A 110 15.13 -0.83 -23.43
C LYS A 110 13.66 -0.46 -23.55
N GLU A 111 13.34 0.82 -23.41
CA GLU A 111 11.95 1.31 -23.51
C GLU A 111 11.32 1.05 -24.88
N ASP A 112 12.10 1.24 -25.95
CA ASP A 112 11.61 1.14 -27.33
C ASP A 112 11.53 -0.28 -27.88
N ASP A 113 12.06 -1.29 -27.14
CA ASP A 113 12.20 -2.67 -27.62
C ASP A 113 11.77 -3.69 -26.55
N ILE A 114 10.67 -3.39 -25.86
CA ILE A 114 10.06 -4.34 -24.93
C ILE A 114 9.36 -5.43 -25.74
N ASP A 115 9.77 -6.68 -25.52
CA ASP A 115 9.19 -7.80 -26.24
C ASP A 115 7.66 -7.93 -25.99
N PRO A 116 6.90 -8.47 -26.95
CA PRO A 116 5.42 -8.52 -26.86
C PRO A 116 4.90 -9.26 -25.61
N MET A 117 5.62 -10.28 -25.14
CA MET A 117 5.22 -11.06 -23.95
C MET A 117 5.39 -10.22 -22.69
N SER A 118 6.54 -9.55 -22.52
CA SER A 118 6.79 -8.62 -21.41
C SER A 118 5.77 -7.49 -21.39
N LYS A 119 5.46 -6.91 -22.56
CA LYS A 119 4.45 -5.85 -22.70
C LYS A 119 3.05 -6.34 -22.30
N ALA A 120 2.65 -7.53 -22.73
CA ALA A 120 1.37 -8.12 -22.34
C ALA A 120 1.31 -8.37 -20.82
N PHE A 121 2.39 -8.84 -20.22
CA PHE A 121 2.47 -9.12 -18.80
C PHE A 121 2.38 -7.83 -17.94
N ILE A 122 3.06 -6.77 -18.38
CA ILE A 122 3.00 -5.45 -17.75
C ILE A 122 1.56 -4.89 -17.82
N GLN A 123 0.92 -4.95 -18.99
CA GLN A 123 -0.45 -4.50 -19.14
C GLN A 123 -1.43 -5.29 -18.26
N MET A 124 -1.28 -6.61 -18.19
CA MET A 124 -2.10 -7.47 -17.34
C MET A 124 -1.91 -7.15 -15.86
N SER A 125 -0.68 -6.84 -15.42
CA SER A 125 -0.41 -6.45 -14.03
C SER A 125 -1.14 -5.15 -13.65
N GLY A 126 -1.20 -4.17 -14.56
CA GLY A 126 -1.97 -2.94 -14.38
C GLY A 126 -3.47 -3.21 -14.17
N VAL A 127 -4.07 -4.08 -15.00
CA VAL A 127 -5.48 -4.48 -14.87
C VAL A 127 -5.75 -5.16 -13.52
N PHE A 128 -4.87 -6.04 -13.06
CA PHE A 128 -5.00 -6.68 -11.74
C PHE A 128 -4.94 -5.69 -10.60
N ASN A 129 -4.06 -4.68 -10.67
CA ASN A 129 -3.95 -3.63 -9.65
C ASN A 129 -5.23 -2.78 -9.59
N GLU A 130 -5.85 -2.45 -10.72
CA GLU A 130 -7.13 -1.74 -10.76
C GLU A 130 -8.27 -2.59 -10.18
N LEU A 131 -8.37 -3.85 -10.59
CA LEU A 131 -9.37 -4.78 -10.08
C LEU A 131 -9.28 -4.92 -8.55
N GLU A 132 -8.07 -5.01 -7.98
CA GLU A 132 -7.90 -5.09 -6.53
C GLU A 132 -8.39 -3.83 -5.82
N LYS A 133 -8.08 -2.64 -6.36
CA LYS A 133 -8.60 -1.37 -5.82
C LYS A 133 -10.12 -1.34 -5.79
N ASP A 134 -10.75 -1.80 -6.86
CA ASP A 134 -12.22 -1.84 -6.95
C ASP A 134 -12.83 -2.87 -5.99
N MET A 135 -12.21 -4.03 -5.83
CA MET A 135 -12.61 -5.01 -4.82
C MET A 135 -12.49 -4.46 -3.39
N ILE A 136 -11.43 -3.72 -3.08
CA ILE A 136 -11.26 -3.07 -1.77
C ILE A 136 -12.35 -2.01 -1.56
N ARG A 137 -12.61 -1.16 -2.56
CA ARG A 137 -13.68 -0.15 -2.51
C ARG A 137 -15.06 -0.80 -2.27
N ALA A 138 -15.36 -1.87 -2.99
CA ALA A 138 -16.60 -2.60 -2.82
C ALA A 138 -16.74 -3.18 -1.40
N ARG A 139 -15.68 -3.77 -0.87
CA ARG A 139 -15.63 -4.31 0.50
C ARG A 139 -15.84 -3.21 1.54
N VAL A 140 -15.16 -2.07 1.41
CA VAL A 140 -15.34 -0.92 2.31
C VAL A 140 -16.78 -0.40 2.25
N LYS A 141 -17.34 -0.23 1.05
CA LYS A 141 -18.73 0.22 0.86
C LYS A 141 -19.73 -0.74 1.54
N SER A 142 -19.54 -2.03 1.35
CA SER A 142 -20.36 -3.06 2.01
C SER A 142 -20.20 -3.04 3.53
N GLY A 143 -18.97 -2.91 4.03
CA GLY A 143 -18.67 -2.80 5.47
C GLY A 143 -19.33 -1.56 6.11
N VAL A 144 -19.26 -0.41 5.44
CA VAL A 144 -19.95 0.83 5.89
C VAL A 144 -21.47 0.65 5.91
N ALA A 145 -22.04 0.04 4.86
CA ALA A 145 -23.47 -0.23 4.79
C ALA A 145 -23.94 -1.15 5.94
N ASN A 146 -23.18 -2.24 6.19
CA ASN A 146 -23.45 -3.16 7.29
C ASN A 146 -23.33 -2.48 8.67
N ALA A 147 -22.30 -1.65 8.87
CA ALA A 147 -22.15 -0.91 10.12
C ALA A 147 -23.31 0.06 10.37
N LYS A 148 -23.80 0.76 9.31
CA LYS A 148 -24.99 1.60 9.38
C LYS A 148 -26.25 0.80 9.70
N ALA A 149 -26.44 -0.35 9.06
CA ALA A 149 -27.59 -1.24 9.32
C ALA A 149 -27.59 -1.74 10.78
N ASN A 150 -26.43 -1.92 11.38
CA ASN A 150 -26.26 -2.30 12.79
C ASN A 150 -26.25 -1.09 13.75
N GLY A 151 -26.73 0.07 13.32
CA GLY A 151 -26.86 1.28 14.15
C GLY A 151 -25.54 1.94 14.54
N LYS A 152 -24.41 1.54 13.96
CA LYS A 152 -23.12 2.17 14.24
C LYS A 152 -23.03 3.53 13.54
N GLN A 153 -22.70 4.56 14.30
CA GLN A 153 -22.41 5.87 13.72
C GLN A 153 -21.13 5.81 12.89
N ILE A 154 -21.22 6.22 11.63
CA ILE A 154 -20.10 6.30 10.70
C ILE A 154 -19.77 7.78 10.49
N GLY A 155 -18.50 8.14 10.65
CA GLY A 155 -17.99 9.48 10.49
C GLY A 155 -17.76 10.20 11.83
N ARG A 156 -17.77 11.55 11.80
CA ARG A 156 -17.56 12.35 13.02
C ARG A 156 -18.71 12.14 14.00
N ARG A 157 -18.38 11.92 15.28
CA ARG A 157 -19.37 11.84 16.37
C ARG A 157 -20.29 13.05 16.35
N TYR A 158 -21.60 12.81 16.49
CA TYR A 158 -22.54 13.90 16.72
C TYR A 158 -22.25 14.55 18.08
N LEU A 159 -22.31 15.85 18.12
CA LEU A 159 -22.23 16.57 19.37
C LEU A 159 -23.57 16.44 20.12
N THR A 160 -23.46 16.20 21.40
CA THR A 160 -24.59 16.12 22.32
C THR A 160 -24.61 17.37 23.24
N ILE A 161 -25.62 17.50 24.10
CA ILE A 161 -25.69 18.58 25.06
C ILE A 161 -24.48 18.59 26.00
N ASP A 162 -23.88 17.44 26.27
CA ASP A 162 -22.69 17.34 27.14
C ASP A 162 -21.43 17.95 26.50
N ASP A 163 -21.39 18.00 25.16
CA ASP A 163 -20.29 18.59 24.39
C ASP A 163 -20.40 20.15 24.32
N VAL A 164 -21.52 20.72 24.75
CA VAL A 164 -21.71 22.17 24.77
C VAL A 164 -20.99 22.76 25.98
N PRO A 165 -20.04 23.70 25.77
CA PRO A 165 -19.32 24.32 26.87
C PRO A 165 -20.27 24.99 27.91
N GLN A 166 -19.94 24.84 29.18
CA GLN A 166 -20.77 25.38 30.27
C GLN A 166 -21.04 26.89 30.10
N LYS A 167 -20.03 27.66 29.68
CA LYS A 167 -20.18 29.09 29.37
C LYS A 167 -21.30 29.40 28.36
N VAL A 168 -21.52 28.51 27.39
CA VAL A 168 -22.60 28.67 26.40
C VAL A 168 -23.94 28.37 27.04
N LYS A 169 -24.03 27.31 27.84
CA LYS A 169 -25.25 26.97 28.58
C LYS A 169 -25.67 28.09 29.56
N ASP A 170 -24.72 28.67 30.28
CA ASP A 170 -24.97 29.74 31.28
C ASP A 170 -25.43 31.05 30.62
N LYS A 171 -24.97 31.35 29.40
CA LYS A 171 -25.33 32.58 28.68
C LYS A 171 -26.52 32.43 27.73
N TYR A 172 -26.94 31.20 27.45
CA TYR A 172 -28.08 30.93 26.59
C TYR A 172 -29.39 31.60 27.02
N PRO A 173 -29.79 31.59 28.35
CA PRO A 173 -30.98 32.27 28.79
C PRO A 173 -30.97 33.77 28.51
N LEU A 174 -29.85 34.47 28.75
CA LEU A 174 -29.71 35.91 28.51
C LEU A 174 -29.90 36.28 27.02
N TRP A 175 -29.52 35.38 26.13
CA TRP A 175 -29.76 35.56 24.71
C TRP A 175 -31.22 35.30 24.32
N VAL A 176 -31.87 34.32 24.91
CA VAL A 176 -33.29 34.02 24.68
C VAL A 176 -34.16 35.17 25.17
N GLU A 177 -33.84 35.77 26.33
CA GLU A 177 -34.53 36.95 26.91
C GLU A 177 -34.27 38.25 26.14
N GLY A 178 -33.37 38.23 25.13
CA GLY A 178 -33.03 39.41 24.36
C GLY A 178 -32.04 40.37 25.04
N SER A 179 -31.49 40.01 26.21
CA SER A 179 -30.56 40.84 27.00
C SER A 179 -29.19 41.00 26.32
N ILE A 180 -28.80 40.09 25.44
CA ILE A 180 -27.55 40.16 24.69
C ILE A 180 -27.77 39.83 23.22
N THR A 181 -26.95 40.43 22.33
CA THR A 181 -26.99 40.11 20.92
C THR A 181 -26.23 38.80 20.65
N LYS A 182 -26.53 38.14 19.52
CA LYS A 182 -25.83 36.90 19.11
C LYS A 182 -24.34 37.14 18.90
N VAL A 183 -23.94 38.34 18.50
CA VAL A 183 -22.53 38.74 18.31
C VAL A 183 -21.84 38.82 19.68
N ASP A 184 -22.47 39.46 20.66
CA ASP A 184 -21.92 39.59 22.01
C ASP A 184 -21.86 38.23 22.70
N PHE A 185 -22.87 37.38 22.51
CA PHE A 185 -22.88 36.03 23.02
C PHE A 185 -21.67 35.22 22.52
N ALA A 186 -21.39 35.25 21.21
CA ALA A 186 -20.24 34.57 20.65
C ALA A 186 -18.91 35.10 21.21
N LYS A 187 -18.77 36.43 21.34
CA LYS A 187 -17.58 37.07 21.94
C LYS A 187 -17.41 36.69 23.41
N MET A 188 -18.48 36.71 24.19
CA MET A 188 -18.44 36.36 25.63
C MET A 188 -18.01 34.90 25.85
N CYS A 189 -18.39 34.01 24.92
CA CYS A 189 -17.98 32.59 24.96
C CYS A 189 -16.62 32.33 24.33
N GLY A 190 -16.03 33.30 23.64
CA GLY A 190 -14.73 33.12 22.94
C GLY A 190 -14.80 32.18 21.75
N ILE A 191 -15.95 32.09 21.07
CA ILE A 191 -16.17 31.16 19.94
C ILE A 191 -16.67 31.91 18.69
N SER A 192 -16.54 31.29 17.54
CA SER A 192 -17.05 31.82 16.27
C SER A 192 -18.60 31.73 16.24
N ARG A 193 -19.23 32.67 15.51
CA ARG A 193 -20.69 32.63 15.29
C ARG A 193 -21.21 31.30 14.73
N PRO A 194 -20.61 30.71 13.73
CA PRO A 194 -21.04 29.40 13.24
C PRO A 194 -20.96 28.29 14.31
N THR A 195 -19.95 28.36 15.19
CA THR A 195 -19.82 27.41 16.30
C THR A 195 -20.92 27.63 17.33
N LEU A 196 -21.23 28.90 17.66
CA LEU A 196 -22.34 29.26 18.54
C LEU A 196 -23.68 28.77 17.97
N ASP A 197 -23.96 29.01 16.69
CA ASP A 197 -25.19 28.55 16.03
C ASP A 197 -25.37 27.05 16.12
N ARG A 198 -24.28 26.32 16.03
CA ARG A 198 -24.28 24.84 16.16
C ARG A 198 -24.63 24.44 17.60
N TYR A 199 -24.07 25.10 18.60
CA TYR A 199 -24.37 24.81 20.01
C TYR A 199 -25.81 25.22 20.40
N ILE A 200 -26.32 26.32 19.91
CA ILE A 200 -27.72 26.74 20.10
C ILE A 200 -28.68 25.66 19.61
N ARG A 201 -28.48 25.16 18.36
CA ARG A 201 -29.31 24.06 17.81
C ARG A 201 -29.26 22.79 18.65
N ILE A 202 -28.11 22.48 19.26
CA ILE A 202 -27.99 21.30 20.14
C ILE A 202 -28.81 21.53 21.43
N ILE A 203 -28.78 22.73 22.02
CA ILE A 203 -29.57 23.07 23.23
C ILE A 203 -31.06 22.99 22.89
N GLU A 204 -31.51 23.63 21.80
CA GLU A 204 -32.91 23.65 21.34
C GLU A 204 -33.47 22.26 21.08
N ASN A 205 -32.66 21.35 20.48
CA ASN A 205 -33.08 19.98 20.19
C ASN A 205 -33.02 19.04 21.42
N SER A 206 -32.52 19.53 22.55
CA SER A 206 -32.39 18.73 23.78
C SER A 206 -33.43 19.13 24.84
N GLN A 207 -34.25 20.16 24.59
CA GLN A 207 -35.43 20.56 25.34
C GLN A 207 -36.67 19.88 24.81
#